data_0f9fb28bf5b30b0132773e0ae6256607
#
_entry.id   0f9fb28bf5b30b0132773e0ae6256607
#
_cell.length_a   1.000
_cell.length_b   1.000
_cell.length_c   1.000
_cell.angle_alpha   90.00
_cell.angle_beta   90.00
_cell.angle_gamma   90.00
#
_symmetry.space_group_name_H-M   'P 1'
#
loop_
_entity.id
_entity.type
_entity.pdbx_description
1 polymer ?
#
loop_
_entity_poly.entity_id
_entity_poly.type
_entity_poly.pdbx_seq_one_letter_code
_entity_poly.pdbx_strand_id
1 'polypeptide(L)'
;MSKTADLVWNKCLTFIEDNITAQAYKTWFEPIKAAKLTDDALSIQVPSKFFYEWLEEHYVKILKVALTKELGENAKLVYIIKMENTYGNKQPFTEKIPSSNRSHLRSQEVDVAVKNKNPMLKNPFIIPGIRNVKIESQLNANYNFDNFLEGDSNRLARSAGRAIANKPGGTSFNPLLVFGGVGLGKTHLAHAIGVEIKDKYPEKTVLYISAEKFTQQYIESVKKNNRNDFIHFYQIIDILIVDDIQLLSGKAGTQDVFFHIFNHLHQNGKQVILTSDKAPVDMVDIEQRLLSRFKWGLSAELNHPDYETRVAIIKNKLYRDGVEMPEDIVEFLANNIKTNIRELEGAIISLIAHSSFNKKEITIDLAKRIVDNYVKNTSREVSIEYIQKIVSEYFQMDVDTLQSKTRKRHIVQARQLAMFFAKKLTKASLASIGSQIGKRDHATVLHACKTVDNLSSTDKQFRKYVEDLNKKLTL
;
A
#
# COMPACT_ATOMS: atom_id res chain seq x y z
N MET A 1 10.28 49.51 -7.95
CA MET A 1 10.04 48.56 -9.06
C MET A 1 9.03 47.53 -8.58
N SER A 2 7.87 47.44 -9.22
CA SER A 2 6.87 46.40 -8.87
C SER A 2 7.45 45.02 -9.16
N LYS A 3 7.54 44.15 -8.15
CA LYS A 3 7.94 42.75 -8.33
C LYS A 3 6.85 42.06 -9.17
N THR A 4 7.19 41.58 -10.35
CA THR A 4 6.28 40.73 -11.13
C THR A 4 6.41 39.27 -10.71
N ALA A 5 5.34 38.48 -10.87
CA ALA A 5 5.34 37.04 -10.50
C ALA A 5 6.49 36.29 -11.20
N ASP A 6 6.69 36.56 -12.48
CA ASP A 6 7.76 35.92 -13.27
C ASP A 6 9.16 36.27 -12.75
N LEU A 7 9.36 37.50 -12.32
CA LEU A 7 10.68 37.94 -11.84
C LEU A 7 11.05 37.29 -10.50
N VAL A 8 10.06 37.12 -9.60
CA VAL A 8 10.25 36.41 -8.34
C VAL A 8 10.46 34.93 -8.58
N TRP A 9 9.65 34.34 -9.46
CA TRP A 9 9.78 32.90 -9.76
C TRP A 9 11.11 32.56 -10.42
N ASN A 10 11.55 33.34 -11.38
CA ASN A 10 12.87 33.14 -12.04
C ASN A 10 14.02 33.18 -11.03
N LYS A 11 13.99 34.07 -10.06
CA LYS A 11 14.99 34.08 -8.98
C LYS A 11 14.93 32.86 -8.10
N CYS A 12 13.72 32.38 -7.78
CA CYS A 12 13.54 31.12 -7.07
C CYS A 12 14.08 29.94 -7.89
N LEU A 13 13.83 29.91 -9.20
CA LEU A 13 14.33 28.88 -10.10
C LEU A 13 15.86 28.84 -10.14
N THR A 14 16.53 30.00 -10.24
CA THR A 14 18.01 30.08 -10.20
C THR A 14 18.55 29.48 -8.89
N PHE A 15 17.96 29.83 -7.76
CA PHE A 15 18.34 29.24 -6.47
C PHE A 15 18.10 27.73 -6.40
N ILE A 16 17.00 27.25 -6.97
CA ILE A 16 16.65 25.83 -6.99
C ILE A 16 17.62 25.06 -7.89
N GLU A 17 17.94 25.61 -9.07
CA GLU A 17 18.88 25.03 -10.03
C GLU A 17 20.28 24.82 -9.43
N ASP A 18 20.76 25.75 -8.61
CA ASP A 18 22.04 25.64 -7.91
C ASP A 18 22.06 24.55 -6.82
N ASN A 19 20.90 24.09 -6.35
CA ASN A 19 20.79 23.19 -5.21
C ASN A 19 20.23 21.79 -5.54
N ILE A 20 19.92 21.51 -6.80
CA ILE A 20 19.43 20.19 -7.25
C ILE A 20 20.17 19.74 -8.50
N THR A 21 20.01 18.46 -8.87
CA THR A 21 20.63 17.95 -10.10
C THR A 21 19.97 18.53 -11.35
N ALA A 22 20.75 18.79 -12.40
CA ALA A 22 20.25 19.35 -13.66
C ALA A 22 19.08 18.53 -14.26
N GLN A 23 19.10 17.22 -14.09
CA GLN A 23 18.01 16.34 -14.54
C GLN A 23 16.73 16.56 -13.73
N ALA A 24 16.83 16.69 -12.40
CA ALA A 24 15.68 16.95 -11.52
C ALA A 24 15.09 18.35 -11.80
N TYR A 25 15.94 19.36 -12.00
CA TYR A 25 15.51 20.70 -12.37
C TYR A 25 14.70 20.71 -13.67
N LYS A 26 15.24 20.09 -14.72
CA LYS A 26 14.61 20.01 -16.04
C LYS A 26 13.27 19.27 -16.01
N THR A 27 13.16 18.24 -15.15
CA THR A 27 11.94 17.43 -15.02
C THR A 27 10.86 18.13 -14.20
N TRP A 28 11.23 18.73 -13.06
CA TRP A 28 10.27 19.14 -12.05
C TRP A 28 10.05 20.65 -11.96
N PHE A 29 10.99 21.48 -12.39
CA PHE A 29 10.90 22.93 -12.23
C PHE A 29 10.78 23.70 -13.54
N GLU A 30 11.43 23.25 -14.60
CA GLU A 30 11.36 23.88 -15.93
C GLU A 30 9.89 23.98 -16.48
N PRO A 31 8.99 22.99 -16.27
CA PRO A 31 7.62 23.09 -16.75
C PRO A 31 6.73 24.04 -15.95
N ILE A 32 7.16 24.54 -14.79
CA ILE A 32 6.37 25.39 -13.90
C ILE A 32 6.43 26.84 -14.36
N LYS A 33 5.27 27.51 -14.41
CA LYS A 33 5.16 28.91 -14.75
C LYS A 33 4.58 29.70 -13.57
N ALA A 34 5.05 30.93 -13.37
CA ALA A 34 4.40 31.84 -12.45
C ALA A 34 3.04 32.28 -13.03
N ALA A 35 2.03 32.40 -12.16
CA ALA A 35 0.70 32.81 -12.57
C ALA A 35 0.28 34.14 -11.97
N LYS A 36 0.49 34.35 -10.68
CA LYS A 36 0.08 35.57 -9.97
C LYS A 36 0.93 35.78 -8.73
N LEU A 37 1.25 37.04 -8.44
CA LEU A 37 1.87 37.47 -7.18
C LEU A 37 0.89 38.35 -6.42
N THR A 38 0.68 38.06 -5.14
CA THR A 38 0.06 38.94 -4.16
C THR A 38 1.10 39.30 -3.11
N ASP A 39 0.84 40.21 -2.18
CA ASP A 39 1.84 40.78 -1.27
C ASP A 39 2.71 39.70 -0.59
N ASP A 40 2.11 38.59 -0.14
CA ASP A 40 2.80 37.51 0.56
C ASP A 40 2.67 36.12 -0.14
N ALA A 41 1.97 36.02 -1.29
CA ALA A 41 1.72 34.74 -1.91
C ALA A 41 2.06 34.72 -3.41
N LEU A 42 2.92 33.78 -3.79
CA LEU A 42 3.24 33.47 -5.18
C LEU A 42 2.37 32.29 -5.64
N SER A 43 1.62 32.50 -6.73
CA SER A 43 0.88 31.42 -7.39
C SER A 43 1.68 30.90 -8.56
N ILE A 44 1.93 29.59 -8.57
CA ILE A 44 2.61 28.88 -9.66
C ILE A 44 1.68 27.88 -10.33
N GLN A 45 1.83 27.74 -11.64
CA GLN A 45 1.05 26.81 -12.43
C GLN A 45 1.83 25.52 -12.61
N VAL A 46 1.23 24.39 -12.20
CA VAL A 46 1.80 23.05 -12.34
C VAL A 46 0.99 22.23 -13.35
N PRO A 47 1.64 21.30 -14.07
CA PRO A 47 1.00 20.53 -15.15
C PRO A 47 -0.12 19.59 -14.68
N SER A 48 -0.01 19.03 -13.46
CA SER A 48 -0.99 18.07 -12.94
C SER A 48 -0.98 18.01 -11.41
N LYS A 49 -2.01 17.35 -10.83
CA LYS A 49 -2.07 17.10 -9.39
C LYS A 49 -0.93 16.21 -8.90
N PHE A 50 -0.54 15.22 -9.68
CA PHE A 50 0.63 14.39 -9.38
C PHE A 50 1.91 15.22 -9.26
N PHE A 51 2.07 16.21 -10.14
CA PHE A 51 3.20 17.12 -10.12
C PHE A 51 3.25 17.96 -8.82
N TYR A 52 2.10 18.43 -8.38
CA TYR A 52 1.93 19.12 -7.10
C TYR A 52 2.31 18.22 -5.91
N GLU A 53 1.73 17.00 -5.84
CA GLU A 53 1.99 16.06 -4.75
C GLU A 53 3.48 15.69 -4.65
N TRP A 54 4.13 15.47 -5.79
CA TRP A 54 5.55 15.17 -5.86
C TRP A 54 6.43 16.33 -5.38
N LEU A 55 6.11 17.57 -5.77
CA LEU A 55 6.84 18.76 -5.31
C LEU A 55 6.70 18.97 -3.81
N GLU A 56 5.49 18.78 -3.24
CA GLU A 56 5.25 18.90 -1.81
C GLU A 56 5.96 17.79 -1.01
N GLU A 57 6.06 16.60 -1.55
CA GLU A 57 6.71 15.48 -0.87
C GLU A 57 8.25 15.60 -0.87
N HIS A 58 8.82 15.97 -2.01
CA HIS A 58 10.27 15.88 -2.22
C HIS A 58 11.01 17.21 -2.20
N TYR A 59 10.33 18.32 -2.56
CA TYR A 59 10.96 19.62 -2.78
C TYR A 59 10.41 20.76 -1.93
N VAL A 60 9.46 20.50 -1.01
CA VAL A 60 8.84 21.52 -0.17
C VAL A 60 9.86 22.36 0.62
N LYS A 61 10.96 21.74 1.10
CA LYS A 61 11.99 22.44 1.89
C LYS A 61 12.73 23.47 1.05
N ILE A 62 13.16 23.10 -0.16
CA ILE A 62 13.89 24.00 -1.05
C ILE A 62 13.00 25.10 -1.60
N LEU A 63 11.74 24.77 -1.95
CA LEU A 63 10.74 25.75 -2.36
C LEU A 63 10.48 26.79 -1.26
N LYS A 64 10.35 26.34 -0.01
CA LYS A 64 10.15 27.22 1.13
C LYS A 64 11.34 28.18 1.32
N VAL A 65 12.58 27.66 1.27
CA VAL A 65 13.79 28.45 1.41
C VAL A 65 13.91 29.49 0.28
N ALA A 66 13.68 29.07 -0.96
CA ALA A 66 13.72 29.95 -2.12
C ALA A 66 12.69 31.09 -2.02
N LEU A 67 11.47 30.78 -1.63
CA LEU A 67 10.39 31.76 -1.44
C LEU A 67 10.65 32.71 -0.27
N THR A 68 11.08 32.20 0.88
CA THR A 68 11.39 33.01 2.06
C THR A 68 12.51 34.03 1.74
N LYS A 69 13.47 33.67 0.94
CA LYS A 69 14.57 34.53 0.52
C LYS A 69 14.08 35.72 -0.33
N GLU A 70 13.04 35.54 -1.18
CA GLU A 70 12.56 36.57 -2.10
C GLU A 70 11.36 37.35 -1.58
N LEU A 71 10.47 36.74 -0.78
CA LEU A 71 9.22 37.32 -0.31
C LEU A 71 9.13 37.47 1.23
N GLY A 72 10.14 36.99 1.99
CA GLY A 72 10.17 37.07 3.45
C GLY A 72 9.52 35.88 4.19
N GLU A 73 9.54 35.94 5.52
CA GLU A 73 9.16 34.79 6.38
C GLU A 73 7.67 34.37 6.27
N ASN A 74 6.80 35.28 5.88
CA ASN A 74 5.37 35.02 5.70
C ASN A 74 4.99 34.56 4.30
N ALA A 75 5.98 34.27 3.45
CA ALA A 75 5.77 33.87 2.07
C ALA A 75 4.93 32.58 1.95
N LYS A 76 3.92 32.62 1.08
CA LYS A 76 3.02 31.48 0.79
C LYS A 76 3.14 31.09 -0.66
N LEU A 77 3.13 29.79 -0.93
CA LEU A 77 3.05 29.22 -2.26
C LEU A 77 1.62 28.70 -2.52
N VAL A 78 1.07 29.06 -3.66
CA VAL A 78 -0.25 28.58 -4.10
C VAL A 78 -0.06 27.87 -5.44
N TYR A 79 -0.54 26.64 -5.53
CA TYR A 79 -0.48 25.89 -6.78
C TYR A 79 -1.78 26.06 -7.57
N ILE A 80 -1.62 26.25 -8.88
CA ILE A 80 -2.72 26.30 -9.84
C ILE A 80 -2.50 25.14 -10.80
N ILE A 81 -3.43 24.19 -10.83
CA ILE A 81 -3.36 23.07 -11.78
C ILE A 81 -4.06 23.52 -13.06
N LYS A 82 -3.32 23.61 -14.17
CA LYS A 82 -3.90 23.86 -15.48
C LYS A 82 -3.88 22.58 -16.27
N MET A 83 -5.07 22.08 -16.54
CA MET A 83 -5.26 20.96 -17.46
C MET A 83 -5.33 21.49 -18.88
N GLU A 84 -4.45 21.04 -19.74
CA GLU A 84 -4.57 21.24 -21.17
C GLU A 84 -5.48 20.13 -21.69
N ASN A 85 -6.75 20.48 -21.97
CA ASN A 85 -7.67 19.58 -22.67
C ASN A 85 -7.20 19.38 -24.09
N THR A 86 -6.72 18.20 -24.41
CA THR A 86 -6.31 17.84 -25.77
C THR A 86 -7.51 17.55 -26.67
N TYR A 87 -8.72 17.43 -26.12
CA TYR A 87 -9.95 17.16 -26.87
C TYR A 87 -11.04 18.20 -26.58
N GLY A 88 -11.28 19.03 -27.58
CA GLY A 88 -12.55 19.80 -27.78
C GLY A 88 -12.75 21.03 -26.91
N ASN A 89 -13.25 22.07 -27.53
CA ASN A 89 -13.64 23.43 -27.12
C ASN A 89 -14.31 23.66 -25.74
N LYS A 90 -13.77 23.11 -24.65
CA LYS A 90 -14.21 23.47 -23.29
C LYS A 90 -13.10 24.24 -22.58
N GLN A 91 -13.47 25.31 -21.89
CA GLN A 91 -12.53 26.12 -21.11
C GLN A 91 -11.80 25.23 -20.09
N PRO A 92 -10.48 25.36 -19.92
CA PRO A 92 -9.71 24.55 -18.98
C PRO A 92 -10.20 24.81 -17.55
N PHE A 93 -10.47 23.73 -16.82
CA PHE A 93 -10.79 23.79 -15.40
C PHE A 93 -9.51 24.12 -14.62
N THR A 94 -9.57 25.10 -13.73
CA THR A 94 -8.46 25.54 -12.90
C THR A 94 -8.80 25.41 -11.43
N GLU A 95 -8.14 24.52 -10.71
CA GLU A 95 -8.28 24.37 -9.26
C GLU A 95 -7.10 25.04 -8.55
N LYS A 96 -7.38 25.89 -7.54
CA LYS A 96 -6.35 26.53 -6.71
C LYS A 96 -6.17 25.72 -5.45
N ILE A 97 -4.99 25.18 -5.24
CA ILE A 97 -4.63 24.39 -4.05
C ILE A 97 -3.69 25.25 -3.19
N PRO A 98 -4.04 25.59 -1.94
CA PRO A 98 -3.12 26.26 -1.03
C PRO A 98 -1.99 25.31 -0.64
N SER A 99 -0.74 25.80 -0.61
CA SER A 99 0.38 25.03 -0.10
C SER A 99 0.12 24.63 1.35
N SER A 100 0.40 23.38 1.70
CA SER A 100 0.25 22.91 3.08
C SER A 100 1.27 23.62 3.98
N ASN A 101 0.84 24.70 4.66
CA ASN A 101 1.59 25.28 5.76
C ASN A 101 1.54 24.30 6.94
N ARG A 102 2.34 23.23 6.88
CA ARG A 102 2.73 22.52 8.10
C ARG A 102 3.74 23.38 8.83
N SER A 103 3.23 24.38 9.56
CA SER A 103 4.00 25.05 10.59
C SER A 103 4.48 23.97 11.57
N HIS A 104 5.77 23.66 11.57
CA HIS A 104 6.39 23.05 12.71
C HIS A 104 6.16 24.00 13.90
N LEU A 105 5.21 23.67 14.76
CA LEU A 105 5.10 24.24 16.07
C LEU A 105 6.43 23.97 16.75
N ARG A 106 7.23 25.03 16.91
CA ARG A 106 8.33 25.05 17.87
C ARG A 106 7.77 24.59 19.20
N SER A 107 8.36 23.55 19.76
CA SER A 107 8.22 23.19 21.16
C SER A 107 8.55 24.46 21.99
N GLN A 108 7.51 25.15 22.47
CA GLN A 108 7.68 26.07 23.58
C GLN A 108 7.89 25.20 24.82
N GLU A 109 9.07 25.28 25.38
CA GLU A 109 9.32 24.87 26.75
C GLU A 109 8.38 25.69 27.64
N VAL A 110 7.39 25.04 28.22
CA VAL A 110 6.53 25.65 29.25
C VAL A 110 7.18 25.35 30.58
N ASP A 111 7.74 26.38 31.18
CA ASP A 111 8.16 26.38 32.59
C ASP A 111 6.96 26.03 33.48
N VAL A 112 6.98 24.86 34.08
CA VAL A 112 5.94 24.41 35.01
C VAL A 112 6.34 24.88 36.40
N ALA A 113 5.77 25.98 36.83
CA ALA A 113 5.83 26.40 38.26
C ALA A 113 4.98 25.45 39.11
N VAL A 114 5.66 24.59 39.88
CA VAL A 114 5.04 23.72 40.88
C VAL A 114 4.58 24.56 42.07
N LYS A 115 3.28 24.78 42.25
CA LYS A 115 2.68 25.22 43.54
C LYS A 115 1.91 24.06 44.17
N ASN A 116 2.52 23.48 45.18
CA ASN A 116 1.86 22.58 46.13
C ASN A 116 0.77 23.31 46.93
N LYS A 117 -0.43 22.69 47.05
CA LYS A 117 -1.21 22.63 48.31
C LYS A 117 -2.51 21.82 48.12
N ASN A 118 -2.63 20.70 48.74
CA ASN A 118 -3.56 20.10 49.72
C ASN A 118 -3.82 18.60 49.48
N PRO A 119 -3.78 17.79 50.53
CA PRO A 119 -3.95 16.33 50.48
C PRO A 119 -5.41 15.96 50.66
N MET A 120 -6.09 15.62 49.58
CA MET A 120 -7.31 14.81 49.64
C MET A 120 -6.98 13.46 49.00
N LEU A 121 -7.34 12.39 49.70
CA LEU A 121 -7.18 11.01 49.26
C LEU A 121 -7.65 10.85 47.81
N LYS A 122 -6.70 10.69 46.90
CA LYS A 122 -6.95 10.49 45.49
C LYS A 122 -6.80 9.01 45.19
N ASN A 123 -7.83 8.48 44.53
CA ASN A 123 -7.81 7.16 43.94
C ASN A 123 -6.48 6.93 43.20
N PRO A 124 -5.67 5.91 43.56
CA PRO A 124 -4.31 5.73 43.01
C PRO A 124 -4.30 5.40 41.51
N PHE A 125 -5.48 5.24 40.89
CA PHE A 125 -5.65 4.95 39.46
C PHE A 125 -5.97 6.18 38.59
N ILE A 126 -6.02 7.38 39.18
CA ILE A 126 -6.22 8.63 38.40
C ILE A 126 -4.94 9.45 38.46
N ILE A 127 -4.17 9.44 37.39
CA ILE A 127 -3.01 10.34 37.22
C ILE A 127 -3.53 11.72 36.83
N PRO A 128 -3.46 12.75 37.71
CA PRO A 128 -3.92 14.11 37.37
C PRO A 128 -2.90 14.74 36.41
N GLY A 129 -3.30 15.04 35.21
CA GLY A 129 -2.49 15.78 34.25
C GLY A 129 -2.53 15.30 32.82
N ILE A 130 -3.00 14.08 32.53
CA ILE A 130 -3.02 13.53 31.16
C ILE A 130 -4.41 13.74 30.48
N ARG A 131 -4.99 14.91 30.65
CA ARG A 131 -6.29 15.19 29.98
C ARG A 131 -6.20 15.65 28.52
N ASN A 132 -5.01 15.86 27.94
CA ASN A 132 -4.87 16.30 26.56
C ASN A 132 -3.52 15.86 25.93
N VAL A 133 -3.18 14.59 25.98
CA VAL A 133 -2.17 14.09 25.02
C VAL A 133 -2.86 14.02 23.67
N LYS A 134 -2.63 14.99 22.79
CA LYS A 134 -3.04 14.90 21.39
C LYS A 134 -2.24 13.78 20.71
N ILE A 135 -2.80 12.57 20.73
CA ILE A 135 -2.24 11.44 19.98
C ILE A 135 -2.51 11.70 18.50
N GLU A 136 -1.44 11.78 17.73
CA GLU A 136 -1.58 11.85 16.26
C GLU A 136 -2.18 10.55 15.75
N SER A 137 -3.29 10.64 15.04
CA SER A 137 -4.06 9.49 14.58
C SER A 137 -3.34 8.62 13.54
N GLN A 138 -2.28 9.12 12.90
CA GLN A 138 -1.54 8.45 11.81
C GLN A 138 -2.44 8.10 10.61
N LEU A 139 -3.62 8.73 10.50
CA LEU A 139 -4.58 8.52 9.41
C LEU A 139 -4.17 9.29 8.16
N ASN A 140 -4.40 8.68 7.00
CA ASN A 140 -4.27 9.35 5.72
C ASN A 140 -5.64 9.89 5.29
N ALA A 141 -5.82 11.19 5.29
CA ALA A 141 -7.08 11.86 4.93
C ALA A 141 -7.49 11.64 3.46
N ASN A 142 -6.56 11.24 2.60
CA ASN A 142 -6.86 10.90 1.21
C ASN A 142 -7.65 9.60 1.07
N TYR A 143 -7.65 8.74 2.08
CA TYR A 143 -8.43 7.50 2.13
C TYR A 143 -9.72 7.77 2.89
N ASN A 144 -10.81 8.02 2.18
CA ASN A 144 -12.14 8.30 2.73
C ASN A 144 -13.21 7.46 2.03
N PHE A 145 -14.44 7.49 2.52
CA PHE A 145 -15.54 6.73 1.95
C PHE A 145 -16.00 7.22 0.57
N ASP A 146 -15.72 8.47 0.20
CA ASP A 146 -16.10 9.03 -1.10
C ASP A 146 -15.22 8.43 -2.21
N ASN A 147 -13.98 8.07 -1.84
CA ASN A 147 -13.02 7.45 -2.74
C ASN A 147 -13.07 5.91 -2.70
N PHE A 148 -13.68 5.34 -1.67
CA PHE A 148 -13.89 3.92 -1.55
C PHE A 148 -15.21 3.53 -2.22
N LEU A 149 -15.14 3.26 -3.51
CA LEU A 149 -16.33 2.98 -4.31
C LEU A 149 -16.97 1.66 -3.89
N GLU A 150 -18.32 1.68 -3.80
CA GLU A 150 -19.11 0.51 -3.48
C GLU A 150 -19.28 -0.39 -4.69
N GLY A 151 -19.08 -1.68 -4.49
CA GLY A 151 -19.37 -2.75 -5.44
C GLY A 151 -19.81 -4.00 -4.67
N ASP A 152 -20.28 -5.01 -5.38
CA ASP A 152 -20.71 -6.27 -4.72
C ASP A 152 -19.58 -6.92 -3.92
N SER A 153 -18.34 -6.77 -4.41
CA SER A 153 -17.12 -7.32 -3.79
C SER A 153 -16.77 -6.74 -2.42
N ASN A 154 -17.30 -5.57 -2.05
CA ASN A 154 -16.91 -4.85 -0.83
C ASN A 154 -18.11 -4.30 -0.03
N ARG A 155 -19.34 -4.50 -0.49
CA ARG A 155 -20.56 -3.90 0.09
C ARG A 155 -20.70 -4.20 1.58
N LEU A 156 -20.49 -5.45 2.01
CA LEU A 156 -20.59 -5.82 3.43
C LEU A 156 -19.58 -5.06 4.29
N ALA A 157 -18.30 -5.06 3.89
CA ALA A 157 -17.23 -4.40 4.63
C ALA A 157 -17.44 -2.88 4.70
N ARG A 158 -17.85 -2.26 3.58
CA ARG A 158 -18.13 -0.83 3.50
C ARG A 158 -19.32 -0.43 4.37
N SER A 159 -20.41 -1.20 4.32
CA SER A 159 -21.61 -0.95 5.14
C SER A 159 -21.31 -1.09 6.63
N ALA A 160 -20.56 -2.14 7.03
CA ALA A 160 -20.09 -2.32 8.40
C ALA A 160 -19.19 -1.16 8.85
N GLY A 161 -18.27 -0.72 7.99
CA GLY A 161 -17.40 0.43 8.25
C GLY A 161 -18.20 1.71 8.50
N ARG A 162 -19.21 2.00 7.69
CA ARG A 162 -20.10 3.14 7.89
C ARG A 162 -20.93 3.03 9.18
N ALA A 163 -21.42 1.85 9.52
CA ALA A 163 -22.14 1.63 10.77
C ALA A 163 -21.24 1.90 11.99
N ILE A 164 -19.97 1.45 11.96
CA ILE A 164 -18.97 1.73 12.99
C ILE A 164 -18.67 3.24 13.03
N ALA A 165 -18.47 3.88 11.89
CA ALA A 165 -18.19 5.31 11.83
C ALA A 165 -19.34 6.16 12.41
N ASN A 166 -20.58 5.69 12.30
CA ASN A 166 -21.74 6.34 12.91
C ASN A 166 -21.87 6.08 14.42
N LYS A 167 -21.44 4.92 14.92
CA LYS A 167 -21.54 4.57 16.34
C LYS A 167 -20.35 3.70 16.77
N PRO A 168 -19.16 4.27 16.94
CA PRO A 168 -17.96 3.51 17.29
C PRO A 168 -18.07 2.91 18.69
N GLY A 169 -17.79 1.59 18.77
CA GLY A 169 -17.93 0.79 19.98
C GLY A 169 -19.37 0.42 20.38
N GLY A 170 -20.36 0.99 19.69
CA GLY A 170 -21.79 0.75 19.98
C GLY A 170 -22.48 -0.21 19.01
N THR A 171 -21.73 -0.86 18.12
CA THR A 171 -22.24 -1.88 17.20
C THR A 171 -21.77 -3.27 17.61
N SER A 172 -22.44 -4.32 17.14
CA SER A 172 -21.97 -5.73 17.29
C SER A 172 -20.75 -6.05 16.40
N PHE A 173 -20.27 -5.09 15.60
CA PHE A 173 -19.11 -5.24 14.72
C PHE A 173 -17.80 -4.87 15.43
N ASN A 174 -17.59 -5.42 16.63
CA ASN A 174 -16.39 -5.19 17.42
C ASN A 174 -15.78 -6.52 17.90
N PRO A 175 -14.61 -6.93 17.37
CA PRO A 175 -13.84 -6.24 16.36
C PRO A 175 -14.46 -6.30 14.96
N LEU A 176 -14.08 -5.36 14.08
CA LEU A 176 -14.22 -5.51 12.64
C LEU A 176 -12.91 -6.06 12.09
N LEU A 177 -12.93 -7.24 11.49
CA LEU A 177 -11.80 -7.77 10.74
C LEU A 177 -12.11 -7.69 9.24
N VAL A 178 -11.34 -6.88 8.51
CA VAL A 178 -11.40 -6.79 7.04
C VAL A 178 -10.28 -7.63 6.46
N PHE A 179 -10.61 -8.66 5.68
CA PHE A 179 -9.60 -9.53 5.08
C PHE A 179 -9.82 -9.70 3.57
N GLY A 180 -8.79 -10.18 2.86
CA GLY A 180 -8.84 -10.39 1.42
C GLY A 180 -7.47 -10.25 0.77
N GLY A 181 -7.37 -10.48 -0.52
CA GLY A 181 -6.12 -10.40 -1.28
C GLY A 181 -5.39 -9.06 -1.17
N VAL A 182 -4.11 -9.05 -1.56
CA VAL A 182 -3.29 -7.83 -1.57
C VAL A 182 -3.86 -6.82 -2.57
N GLY A 183 -3.88 -5.53 -2.20
CA GLY A 183 -4.30 -4.44 -3.11
C GLY A 183 -5.82 -4.32 -3.34
N LEU A 184 -6.66 -4.96 -2.53
CA LEU A 184 -8.14 -4.89 -2.64
C LEU A 184 -8.77 -3.74 -1.83
N GLY A 185 -7.97 -2.87 -1.19
CA GLY A 185 -8.48 -1.69 -0.50
C GLY A 185 -8.71 -1.85 1.01
N LYS A 186 -8.20 -2.89 1.67
CA LYS A 186 -8.31 -3.10 3.14
C LYS A 186 -7.83 -1.90 3.94
N THR A 187 -6.60 -1.48 3.69
CA THR A 187 -5.99 -0.29 4.32
C THR A 187 -6.79 0.97 4.03
N HIS A 188 -7.28 1.14 2.80
CA HIS A 188 -8.13 2.27 2.43
C HIS A 188 -9.40 2.32 3.28
N LEU A 189 -10.13 1.21 3.37
CA LEU A 189 -11.34 1.14 4.18
C LEU A 189 -11.07 1.42 5.66
N ALA A 190 -9.98 0.85 6.20
CA ALA A 190 -9.56 1.07 7.59
C ALA A 190 -9.30 2.56 7.87
N HIS A 191 -8.58 3.24 7.00
CA HIS A 191 -8.39 4.70 7.08
C HIS A 191 -9.69 5.47 6.92
N ALA A 192 -10.54 5.10 5.95
CA ALA A 192 -11.82 5.77 5.70
C ALA A 192 -12.72 5.77 6.94
N ILE A 193 -12.79 4.62 7.63
CA ILE A 193 -13.53 4.50 8.89
C ILE A 193 -12.93 5.45 9.95
N GLY A 194 -11.61 5.43 10.12
CA GLY A 194 -10.92 6.27 11.10
C GLY A 194 -11.08 7.76 10.84
N VAL A 195 -10.98 8.19 9.58
CA VAL A 195 -11.18 9.59 9.15
C VAL A 195 -12.60 10.04 9.47
N GLU A 196 -13.62 9.28 9.04
CA GLU A 196 -15.02 9.64 9.28
C GLU A 196 -15.37 9.66 10.78
N ILE A 197 -14.80 8.75 11.60
CA ILE A 197 -14.96 8.79 13.06
C ILE A 197 -14.36 10.08 13.61
N LYS A 198 -13.16 10.46 13.19
CA LYS A 198 -12.48 11.65 13.71
C LYS A 198 -13.22 12.94 13.34
N ASP A 199 -13.81 12.98 12.16
CA ASP A 199 -14.62 14.13 11.72
C ASP A 199 -15.92 14.24 12.51
N LYS A 200 -16.59 13.12 12.81
CA LYS A 200 -17.85 13.07 13.57
C LYS A 200 -17.67 13.20 15.09
N TYR A 201 -16.57 12.69 15.62
CA TYR A 201 -16.25 12.60 17.04
C TYR A 201 -14.83 13.11 17.32
N PRO A 202 -14.58 14.44 17.22
CA PRO A 202 -13.25 15.02 17.40
C PRO A 202 -12.63 14.75 18.77
N GLU A 203 -13.46 14.47 19.79
CA GLU A 203 -13.05 14.15 21.16
C GLU A 203 -12.53 12.72 21.31
N LYS A 204 -12.83 11.81 20.37
CA LYS A 204 -12.37 10.42 20.44
C LYS A 204 -10.94 10.28 19.93
N THR A 205 -10.17 9.50 20.65
CA THR A 205 -8.79 9.17 20.28
C THR A 205 -8.76 8.02 19.29
N VAL A 206 -8.46 8.32 18.04
CA VAL A 206 -8.30 7.33 16.96
C VAL A 206 -6.81 7.12 16.69
N LEU A 207 -6.36 5.88 16.68
CA LEU A 207 -4.99 5.51 16.30
C LEU A 207 -4.99 4.44 15.22
N TYR A 208 -4.31 4.74 14.10
CA TYR A 208 -3.94 3.77 13.09
C TYR A 208 -2.48 3.36 13.26
N ILE A 209 -2.21 2.05 13.19
CA ILE A 209 -0.86 1.50 13.26
C ILE A 209 -0.78 0.20 12.45
N SER A 210 0.35 -0.06 11.79
CA SER A 210 0.62 -1.39 11.23
C SER A 210 1.09 -2.36 12.32
N ALA A 211 0.78 -3.65 12.18
CA ALA A 211 1.23 -4.68 13.12
C ALA A 211 2.77 -4.78 13.21
N GLU A 212 3.46 -4.40 12.14
CA GLU A 212 4.92 -4.30 12.15
C GLU A 212 5.40 -3.17 13.07
N LYS A 213 4.86 -1.95 12.91
CA LYS A 213 5.20 -0.79 13.75
C LYS A 213 4.82 -1.02 15.21
N PHE A 214 3.67 -1.66 15.46
CA PHE A 214 3.27 -2.09 16.80
C PHE A 214 4.32 -3.02 17.42
N THR A 215 4.79 -4.02 16.66
CA THR A 215 5.83 -4.96 17.09
C THR A 215 7.14 -4.23 17.41
N GLN A 216 7.58 -3.30 16.55
CA GLN A 216 8.80 -2.53 16.75
C GLN A 216 8.73 -1.68 18.04
N GLN A 217 7.60 -0.97 18.24
CA GLN A 217 7.38 -0.17 19.45
C GLN A 217 7.36 -1.03 20.72
N TYR A 218 6.75 -2.22 20.65
CA TYR A 218 6.75 -3.17 21.77
C TYR A 218 8.17 -3.64 22.12
N ILE A 219 8.96 -4.07 21.12
CA ILE A 219 10.34 -4.49 21.32
C ILE A 219 11.18 -3.36 21.94
N GLU A 220 10.99 -2.14 21.46
CA GLU A 220 11.68 -0.97 21.99
C GLU A 220 11.28 -0.68 23.46
N SER A 221 10.00 -0.81 23.79
CA SER A 221 9.51 -0.64 25.17
C SER A 221 10.09 -1.68 26.13
N VAL A 222 10.24 -2.93 25.67
CA VAL A 222 10.90 -3.99 26.45
C VAL A 222 12.37 -3.69 26.67
N LYS A 223 13.10 -3.27 25.63
CA LYS A 223 14.52 -2.87 25.73
C LYS A 223 14.74 -1.71 26.70
N LYS A 224 13.80 -0.77 26.75
CA LYS A 224 13.86 0.41 27.65
C LYS A 224 13.23 0.16 29.03
N ASN A 225 12.75 -1.07 29.30
CA ASN A 225 12.03 -1.45 30.52
C ASN A 225 10.74 -0.64 30.80
N ASN A 226 10.09 -0.16 29.75
CA ASN A 226 8.87 0.67 29.78
C ASN A 226 7.64 -0.08 29.24
N ARG A 227 7.54 -1.40 29.46
CA ARG A 227 6.43 -2.23 28.98
C ARG A 227 5.07 -1.75 29.51
N ASN A 228 5.01 -1.31 30.75
CA ASN A 228 3.75 -0.85 31.35
C ASN A 228 3.25 0.45 30.69
N ASP A 229 4.14 1.40 30.41
CA ASP A 229 3.80 2.65 29.75
C ASP A 229 3.27 2.38 28.34
N PHE A 230 3.87 1.42 27.62
CA PHE A 230 3.40 0.98 26.31
C PHE A 230 1.95 0.42 26.38
N ILE A 231 1.66 -0.44 27.35
CA ILE A 231 0.31 -1.01 27.53
C ILE A 231 -0.68 0.11 27.88
N HIS A 232 -0.34 0.98 28.83
CA HIS A 232 -1.20 2.11 29.21
C HIS A 232 -1.48 3.07 28.06
N PHE A 233 -0.48 3.36 27.20
CA PHE A 233 -0.68 4.18 26.01
C PHE A 233 -1.77 3.62 25.09
N TYR A 234 -1.76 2.31 24.82
CA TYR A 234 -2.79 1.70 23.98
C TYR A 234 -4.15 1.58 24.68
N GLN A 235 -4.18 1.48 25.99
CA GLN A 235 -5.40 1.40 26.79
C GLN A 235 -6.23 2.70 26.80
N ILE A 236 -5.64 3.86 26.59
CA ILE A 236 -6.35 5.15 26.53
C ILE A 236 -7.02 5.41 25.18
N ILE A 237 -6.67 4.67 24.13
CA ILE A 237 -7.21 4.82 22.76
C ILE A 237 -8.68 4.40 22.73
N ASP A 238 -9.55 5.14 22.04
CA ASP A 238 -10.96 4.82 21.88
C ASP A 238 -11.22 3.97 20.64
N ILE A 239 -10.48 4.23 19.56
CA ILE A 239 -10.57 3.46 18.31
C ILE A 239 -9.17 3.04 17.88
N LEU A 240 -8.89 1.74 17.95
CA LEU A 240 -7.61 1.16 17.53
C LEU A 240 -7.78 0.48 16.18
N ILE A 241 -7.02 0.94 15.19
CA ILE A 241 -6.95 0.36 13.86
C ILE A 241 -5.58 -0.29 13.69
N VAL A 242 -5.55 -1.61 13.50
CA VAL A 242 -4.30 -2.36 13.28
C VAL A 242 -4.30 -2.98 11.90
N ASP A 243 -3.38 -2.52 11.08
CA ASP A 243 -3.24 -2.97 9.69
C ASP A 243 -2.26 -4.15 9.60
N ASP A 244 -2.57 -5.10 8.72
CA ASP A 244 -1.76 -6.29 8.45
C ASP A 244 -1.48 -7.16 9.69
N ILE A 245 -2.54 -7.51 10.44
CA ILE A 245 -2.44 -8.26 11.69
C ILE A 245 -1.74 -9.62 11.53
N GLN A 246 -1.74 -10.23 10.34
CA GLN A 246 -1.01 -11.46 10.04
C GLN A 246 0.51 -11.33 10.28
N LEU A 247 1.07 -10.12 10.31
CA LEU A 247 2.49 -9.89 10.60
C LEU A 247 2.86 -10.11 12.09
N LEU A 248 1.87 -10.38 12.96
CA LEU A 248 2.12 -10.87 14.32
C LEU A 248 2.47 -12.36 14.37
N SER A 249 2.32 -13.10 13.26
CA SER A 249 2.66 -14.52 13.15
C SER A 249 4.07 -14.82 13.68
N GLY A 250 4.22 -15.85 14.50
CA GLY A 250 5.50 -16.28 15.07
C GLY A 250 6.08 -15.37 16.17
N LYS A 251 5.38 -14.30 16.60
CA LYS A 251 5.88 -13.32 17.58
C LYS A 251 5.15 -13.43 18.92
N ALA A 252 5.33 -14.54 19.64
CA ALA A 252 4.58 -14.88 20.85
C ALA A 252 4.49 -13.74 21.89
N GLY A 253 5.60 -13.06 22.21
CA GLY A 253 5.60 -11.95 23.16
C GLY A 253 4.76 -10.74 22.71
N THR A 254 4.74 -10.45 21.40
CA THR A 254 3.91 -9.38 20.82
C THR A 254 2.44 -9.79 20.79
N GLN A 255 2.15 -11.05 20.50
CA GLN A 255 0.80 -11.59 20.53
C GLN A 255 0.20 -11.54 21.93
N ASP A 256 1.00 -11.87 22.97
CA ASP A 256 0.56 -11.81 24.36
C ASP A 256 0.16 -10.38 24.79
N VAL A 257 1.02 -9.40 24.53
CA VAL A 257 0.71 -8.01 24.88
C VAL A 257 -0.47 -7.47 24.06
N PHE A 258 -0.56 -7.82 22.78
CA PHE A 258 -1.69 -7.43 21.95
C PHE A 258 -3.00 -8.03 22.46
N PHE A 259 -3.00 -9.28 22.91
CA PHE A 259 -4.16 -9.92 23.54
C PHE A 259 -4.65 -9.16 24.79
N HIS A 260 -3.73 -8.71 25.64
CA HIS A 260 -4.10 -7.92 26.83
C HIS A 260 -4.70 -6.55 26.45
N ILE A 261 -4.09 -5.85 25.49
CA ILE A 261 -4.60 -4.56 25.00
C ILE A 261 -5.98 -4.76 24.35
N PHE A 262 -6.13 -5.76 23.47
CA PHE A 262 -7.39 -6.08 22.82
C PHE A 262 -8.51 -6.31 23.82
N ASN A 263 -8.28 -7.19 24.82
CA ASN A 263 -9.29 -7.48 25.84
C ASN A 263 -9.70 -6.23 26.62
N HIS A 264 -8.74 -5.39 27.00
CA HIS A 264 -9.03 -4.14 27.70
C HIS A 264 -9.91 -3.22 26.86
N LEU A 265 -9.55 -2.99 25.59
CA LEU A 265 -10.33 -2.15 24.69
C LEU A 265 -11.75 -2.69 24.48
N HIS A 266 -11.87 -3.97 24.18
CA HIS A 266 -13.16 -4.62 23.94
C HIS A 266 -14.08 -4.58 25.17
N GLN A 267 -13.56 -4.88 26.36
CA GLN A 267 -14.33 -4.86 27.63
C GLN A 267 -14.82 -3.46 28.00
N ASN A 268 -14.08 -2.40 27.60
CA ASN A 268 -14.46 -1.01 27.83
C ASN A 268 -15.30 -0.41 26.68
N GLY A 269 -15.83 -1.22 25.77
CA GLY A 269 -16.67 -0.75 24.67
C GLY A 269 -15.93 0.10 23.63
N LYS A 270 -14.59 0.01 23.59
CA LYS A 270 -13.76 0.70 22.63
C LYS A 270 -13.68 -0.09 21.33
N GLN A 271 -13.62 0.60 20.20
CA GLN A 271 -13.66 -0.04 18.89
C GLN A 271 -12.27 -0.56 18.45
N VAL A 272 -12.24 -1.81 17.99
CA VAL A 272 -11.05 -2.40 17.34
C VAL A 272 -11.38 -2.72 15.89
N ILE A 273 -10.49 -2.31 14.97
CA ILE A 273 -10.56 -2.58 13.54
C ILE A 273 -9.24 -3.23 13.14
N LEU A 274 -9.33 -4.36 12.46
CA LEU A 274 -8.18 -5.15 12.04
C LEU A 274 -8.23 -5.36 10.53
N THR A 275 -7.08 -5.37 9.88
CA THR A 275 -6.98 -5.82 8.49
C THR A 275 -6.05 -7.01 8.36
N SER A 276 -6.25 -7.84 7.35
CA SER A 276 -5.40 -9.00 7.08
C SER A 276 -5.44 -9.40 5.60
N ASP A 277 -4.32 -9.92 5.09
CA ASP A 277 -4.27 -10.56 3.78
C ASP A 277 -4.83 -11.99 3.78
N LYS A 278 -5.08 -12.55 4.98
CA LYS A 278 -5.55 -13.94 5.15
C LYS A 278 -6.82 -13.98 5.99
N ALA A 279 -7.70 -14.93 5.69
CA ALA A 279 -8.82 -15.23 6.56
C ALA A 279 -8.32 -15.74 7.93
N PRO A 280 -9.08 -15.54 9.04
CA PRO A 280 -8.68 -16.03 10.37
C PRO A 280 -8.40 -17.52 10.44
N VAL A 281 -9.01 -18.32 9.56
CA VAL A 281 -8.80 -19.78 9.50
C VAL A 281 -7.47 -20.17 8.87
N ASP A 282 -6.91 -19.28 8.03
CA ASP A 282 -5.66 -19.49 7.28
C ASP A 282 -4.44 -18.82 7.94
N MET A 283 -4.65 -18.17 9.09
CA MET A 283 -3.56 -17.56 9.84
C MET A 283 -2.76 -18.63 10.59
N VAL A 284 -1.52 -18.82 10.20
CA VAL A 284 -0.57 -19.77 10.81
C VAL A 284 0.26 -19.06 11.88
N ASP A 285 0.68 -19.77 12.92
CA ASP A 285 1.53 -19.26 14.02
C ASP A 285 0.94 -18.05 14.77
N ILE A 286 -0.38 -17.94 14.82
CA ILE A 286 -1.13 -17.03 15.70
C ILE A 286 -1.83 -17.87 16.76
N GLU A 287 -1.74 -17.43 18.03
CA GLU A 287 -2.34 -18.13 19.16
C GLU A 287 -3.86 -18.24 19.03
N GLN A 288 -4.41 -19.42 19.37
CA GLN A 288 -5.84 -19.71 19.26
C GLN A 288 -6.73 -18.71 20.03
N ARG A 289 -6.25 -18.21 21.17
CA ARG A 289 -6.95 -17.19 21.93
C ARG A 289 -7.13 -15.88 21.16
N LEU A 290 -6.14 -15.45 20.35
CA LEU A 290 -6.26 -14.27 19.48
C LEU A 290 -7.17 -14.54 18.28
N LEU A 291 -7.02 -15.69 17.61
CA LEU A 291 -7.90 -16.09 16.51
C LEU A 291 -9.37 -16.13 16.94
N SER A 292 -9.65 -16.62 18.15
CA SER A 292 -10.99 -16.61 18.73
C SER A 292 -11.52 -15.18 18.91
N ARG A 293 -10.66 -14.23 19.31
CA ARG A 293 -11.02 -12.82 19.47
C ARG A 293 -11.27 -12.14 18.12
N PHE A 294 -10.46 -12.43 17.10
CA PHE A 294 -10.64 -11.88 15.75
C PHE A 294 -11.98 -12.31 15.13
N LYS A 295 -12.43 -13.52 15.45
CA LYS A 295 -13.72 -14.06 14.98
C LYS A 295 -14.93 -13.60 15.80
N TRP A 296 -14.75 -12.94 16.94
CA TRP A 296 -15.86 -12.59 17.84
C TRP A 296 -16.84 -11.59 17.22
N GLY A 297 -16.35 -10.57 16.52
CA GLY A 297 -17.18 -9.57 15.86
C GLY A 297 -17.54 -9.93 14.42
N LEU A 298 -17.35 -8.99 13.51
CA LEU A 298 -17.61 -9.20 12.09
C LEU A 298 -16.29 -9.41 11.33
N SER A 299 -16.19 -10.53 10.62
CA SER A 299 -15.14 -10.75 9.61
C SER A 299 -15.74 -10.50 8.23
N ALA A 300 -15.25 -9.48 7.53
CA ALA A 300 -15.74 -9.07 6.22
C ALA A 300 -14.64 -9.25 5.16
N GLU A 301 -14.95 -10.02 4.14
CA GLU A 301 -14.04 -10.29 3.04
C GLU A 301 -14.14 -9.20 1.96
N LEU A 302 -12.99 -8.77 1.45
CA LEU A 302 -12.89 -7.98 0.23
C LEU A 302 -12.47 -8.89 -0.92
N ASN A 303 -13.35 -8.98 -1.92
CA ASN A 303 -13.12 -9.76 -3.12
C ASN A 303 -12.63 -8.88 -4.27
N HIS A 304 -12.21 -9.51 -5.37
CA HIS A 304 -11.84 -8.78 -6.58
C HIS A 304 -13.04 -8.00 -7.11
N PRO A 305 -12.86 -6.71 -7.47
CA PRO A 305 -13.94 -5.90 -8.02
C PRO A 305 -14.38 -6.46 -9.38
N ASP A 306 -15.68 -6.40 -9.65
CA ASP A 306 -16.26 -6.69 -10.96
C ASP A 306 -15.84 -5.65 -12.01
N TYR A 307 -16.19 -5.88 -13.26
CA TYR A 307 -15.83 -4.99 -14.37
C TYR A 307 -16.36 -3.56 -14.16
N GLU A 308 -17.62 -3.43 -13.75
CA GLU A 308 -18.27 -2.14 -13.57
C GLU A 308 -17.61 -1.33 -12.44
N THR A 309 -17.31 -2.00 -11.35
CA THR A 309 -16.57 -1.38 -10.22
C THR A 309 -15.17 -0.95 -10.66
N ARG A 310 -14.45 -1.75 -11.46
CA ARG A 310 -13.13 -1.34 -11.96
C ARG A 310 -13.20 -0.12 -12.86
N VAL A 311 -14.16 -0.07 -13.78
CA VAL A 311 -14.40 1.11 -14.63
C VAL A 311 -14.71 2.34 -13.79
N ALA A 312 -15.57 2.19 -12.78
CA ALA A 312 -15.91 3.28 -11.86
C ALA A 312 -14.68 3.76 -11.08
N ILE A 313 -13.81 2.86 -10.60
CA ILE A 313 -12.55 3.19 -9.93
C ILE A 313 -11.63 4.00 -10.86
N ILE A 314 -11.45 3.56 -12.10
CA ILE A 314 -10.63 4.27 -13.08
C ILE A 314 -11.19 5.68 -13.30
N LYS A 315 -12.49 5.79 -13.61
CA LYS A 315 -13.14 7.09 -13.86
C LYS A 315 -13.06 8.03 -12.65
N ASN A 316 -13.29 7.52 -11.45
CA ASN A 316 -13.15 8.32 -10.23
C ASN A 316 -11.71 8.81 -10.03
N LYS A 317 -10.72 7.93 -10.25
CA LYS A 317 -9.30 8.30 -10.18
C LYS A 317 -8.94 9.37 -11.19
N LEU A 318 -9.34 9.20 -12.45
CA LEU A 318 -9.11 10.17 -13.53
C LEU A 318 -9.78 11.52 -13.23
N TYR A 319 -11.02 11.49 -12.75
CA TYR A 319 -11.75 12.71 -12.36
C TYR A 319 -11.02 13.46 -11.25
N ARG A 320 -10.53 12.77 -10.23
CA ARG A 320 -9.79 13.39 -9.11
C ARG A 320 -8.43 13.93 -9.53
N ASP A 321 -7.74 13.21 -10.42
CA ASP A 321 -6.45 13.64 -10.95
C ASP A 321 -6.63 14.69 -12.08
N GLY A 322 -7.90 14.93 -12.47
CA GLY A 322 -8.31 15.88 -13.49
C GLY A 322 -7.76 15.55 -14.87
N VAL A 323 -7.70 14.29 -15.19
CA VAL A 323 -7.21 13.77 -16.47
C VAL A 323 -8.38 13.19 -17.24
N GLU A 324 -8.53 13.56 -18.52
CA GLU A 324 -9.43 12.89 -19.44
C GLU A 324 -8.66 11.76 -20.16
N MET A 325 -9.26 10.60 -20.22
CA MET A 325 -8.72 9.43 -20.92
C MET A 325 -9.79 8.88 -21.87
N PRO A 326 -9.44 8.49 -23.11
CA PRO A 326 -10.37 7.87 -24.05
C PRO A 326 -11.04 6.63 -23.45
N GLU A 327 -12.34 6.46 -23.72
CA GLU A 327 -13.15 5.39 -23.13
C GLU A 327 -12.63 3.99 -23.48
N ASP A 328 -12.14 3.79 -24.72
CA ASP A 328 -11.53 2.55 -25.17
C ASP A 328 -10.32 2.13 -24.33
N ILE A 329 -9.54 3.09 -23.84
CA ILE A 329 -8.40 2.83 -22.94
C ILE A 329 -8.88 2.49 -21.54
N VAL A 330 -9.92 3.18 -21.03
CA VAL A 330 -10.54 2.87 -19.74
C VAL A 330 -11.07 1.43 -19.73
N GLU A 331 -11.81 1.05 -20.76
CA GLU A 331 -12.33 -0.30 -20.95
C GLU A 331 -11.20 -1.33 -21.09
N PHE A 332 -10.16 -1.01 -21.86
CA PHE A 332 -9.00 -1.86 -22.03
C PHE A 332 -8.30 -2.14 -20.68
N LEU A 333 -8.06 -1.12 -19.86
CA LEU A 333 -7.47 -1.29 -18.54
C LEU A 333 -8.34 -2.15 -17.63
N ALA A 334 -9.65 -1.84 -17.57
CA ALA A 334 -10.60 -2.57 -16.75
C ALA A 334 -10.74 -4.06 -17.16
N ASN A 335 -10.60 -4.37 -18.44
CA ASN A 335 -10.68 -5.74 -18.95
C ASN A 335 -9.41 -6.55 -18.68
N ASN A 336 -8.25 -5.92 -18.69
CA ASN A 336 -6.97 -6.61 -18.62
C ASN A 336 -6.38 -6.67 -17.20
N ILE A 337 -6.61 -5.66 -16.35
CA ILE A 337 -6.12 -5.65 -14.98
C ILE A 337 -7.25 -6.08 -14.04
N LYS A 338 -7.29 -7.38 -13.71
CA LYS A 338 -8.35 -8.01 -12.88
C LYS A 338 -7.86 -8.37 -11.49
N THR A 339 -6.56 -8.33 -11.26
CA THR A 339 -5.87 -8.88 -10.10
C THR A 339 -6.08 -8.06 -8.83
N ASN A 340 -5.82 -6.76 -8.87
CA ASN A 340 -5.99 -5.89 -7.72
C ASN A 340 -6.08 -4.41 -8.12
N ILE A 341 -6.64 -3.60 -7.22
CA ILE A 341 -6.86 -2.17 -7.44
C ILE A 341 -5.53 -1.41 -7.47
N ARG A 342 -4.53 -1.84 -6.70
CA ARG A 342 -3.21 -1.18 -6.65
C ARG A 342 -2.48 -1.25 -7.99
N GLU A 343 -2.57 -2.37 -8.70
CA GLU A 343 -2.02 -2.50 -10.06
C GLU A 343 -2.78 -1.63 -11.05
N LEU A 344 -4.10 -1.56 -10.92
CA LEU A 344 -4.95 -0.71 -11.76
C LEU A 344 -4.57 0.78 -11.58
N GLU A 345 -4.46 1.25 -10.34
CA GLU A 345 -4.01 2.60 -10.03
C GLU A 345 -2.57 2.87 -10.51
N GLY A 346 -1.68 1.91 -10.34
CA GLY A 346 -0.29 1.99 -10.83
C GLY A 346 -0.21 2.13 -12.35
N ALA A 347 -1.04 1.40 -13.09
CA ALA A 347 -1.11 1.51 -14.55
C ALA A 347 -1.64 2.89 -14.99
N ILE A 348 -2.67 3.42 -14.31
CA ILE A 348 -3.20 4.77 -14.58
C ILE A 348 -2.13 5.82 -14.34
N ILE A 349 -1.44 5.77 -13.18
CA ILE A 349 -0.36 6.70 -12.85
C ILE A 349 0.75 6.64 -13.90
N SER A 350 1.13 5.44 -14.34
CA SER A 350 2.16 5.26 -15.37
C SER A 350 1.74 5.85 -16.72
N LEU A 351 0.46 5.68 -17.12
CA LEU A 351 -0.07 6.28 -18.35
C LEU A 351 -0.06 7.80 -18.28
N ILE A 352 -0.53 8.38 -17.17
CA ILE A 352 -0.55 9.82 -16.95
C ILE A 352 0.88 10.37 -16.96
N ALA A 353 1.81 9.71 -16.28
CA ALA A 353 3.22 10.12 -16.25
C ALA A 353 3.84 10.09 -17.65
N HIS A 354 3.63 9.02 -18.41
CA HIS A 354 4.13 8.92 -19.79
C HIS A 354 3.56 9.99 -20.72
N SER A 355 2.27 10.29 -20.61
CA SER A 355 1.65 11.36 -21.39
C SER A 355 2.18 12.73 -21.00
N SER A 356 2.24 13.02 -19.70
CA SER A 356 2.68 14.33 -19.19
C SER A 356 4.14 14.63 -19.49
N PHE A 357 5.05 13.64 -19.30
CA PHE A 357 6.49 13.84 -19.54
C PHE A 357 6.87 13.89 -21.02
N ASN A 358 6.22 13.06 -21.85
CA ASN A 358 6.55 13.02 -23.28
C ASN A 358 5.71 13.99 -24.11
N LYS A 359 4.75 14.71 -23.52
CA LYS A 359 3.77 15.57 -24.21
C LYS A 359 3.08 14.84 -25.36
N LYS A 360 2.80 13.54 -25.16
CA LYS A 360 2.14 12.67 -26.14
C LYS A 360 0.77 12.25 -25.63
N GLU A 361 -0.16 12.12 -26.53
CA GLU A 361 -1.48 11.57 -26.22
C GLU A 361 -1.37 10.15 -25.68
N ILE A 362 -2.32 9.80 -24.78
CA ILE A 362 -2.46 8.43 -24.28
C ILE A 362 -3.06 7.60 -25.41
N THR A 363 -2.31 6.62 -25.89
CA THR A 363 -2.73 5.73 -26.97
C THR A 363 -2.93 4.32 -26.46
N ILE A 364 -3.74 3.53 -27.17
CA ILE A 364 -3.98 2.12 -26.83
C ILE A 364 -2.69 1.29 -26.87
N ASP A 365 -1.73 1.62 -27.73
CA ASP A 365 -0.45 0.91 -27.81
C ASP A 365 0.45 1.22 -26.61
N LEU A 366 0.36 2.44 -26.08
CA LEU A 366 1.01 2.78 -24.82
C LEU A 366 0.37 2.01 -23.66
N ALA A 367 -0.97 1.97 -23.61
CA ALA A 367 -1.72 1.23 -22.61
C ALA A 367 -1.37 -0.27 -22.63
N LYS A 368 -1.29 -0.90 -23.81
CA LYS A 368 -0.86 -2.30 -23.95
C LYS A 368 0.52 -2.56 -23.35
N ARG A 369 1.50 -1.72 -23.68
CA ARG A 369 2.87 -1.88 -23.14
C ARG A 369 2.93 -1.74 -21.64
N ILE A 370 2.16 -0.81 -21.07
CA ILE A 370 2.11 -0.61 -19.63
C ILE A 370 1.43 -1.79 -18.96
N VAL A 371 0.25 -2.20 -19.44
CA VAL A 371 -0.50 -3.36 -18.91
C VAL A 371 0.36 -4.62 -18.95
N ASP A 372 1.10 -4.84 -20.04
CA ASP A 372 2.03 -5.98 -20.16
C ASP A 372 3.06 -6.03 -19.03
N ASN A 373 3.54 -4.88 -18.54
CA ASN A 373 4.49 -4.84 -17.43
C ASN A 373 3.84 -5.19 -16.08
N TYR A 374 2.55 -4.84 -15.89
CA TYR A 374 1.81 -5.16 -14.66
C TYR A 374 1.25 -6.57 -14.65
N VAL A 375 0.66 -7.02 -15.77
CA VAL A 375 -0.04 -8.30 -15.87
C VAL A 375 0.93 -9.47 -16.09
N LYS A 376 2.03 -9.29 -16.83
CA LYS A 376 3.03 -10.36 -17.06
C LYS A 376 3.75 -10.79 -15.78
N ASN A 377 3.89 -9.89 -14.80
CA ASN A 377 4.48 -10.24 -13.51
C ASN A 377 3.52 -10.96 -12.55
N THR A 378 2.19 -10.97 -12.84
CA THR A 378 1.18 -11.51 -11.93
C THR A 378 0.52 -12.80 -12.44
N SER A 379 0.63 -13.13 -13.73
CA SER A 379 -0.19 -14.18 -14.36
C SER A 379 0.50 -15.52 -14.64
N ARG A 380 1.74 -15.72 -14.16
CA ARG A 380 2.33 -17.07 -14.19
C ARG A 380 2.49 -17.59 -12.76
N GLU A 381 1.39 -18.00 -12.12
CA GLU A 381 1.50 -19.15 -11.22
C GLU A 381 1.99 -20.29 -12.09
N VAL A 382 3.29 -20.56 -12.00
CA VAL A 382 3.92 -21.65 -12.71
C VAL A 382 3.28 -22.94 -12.20
N SER A 383 2.29 -23.46 -12.94
CA SER A 383 1.63 -24.72 -12.57
C SER A 383 2.57 -25.91 -12.86
N ILE A 384 2.33 -27.04 -12.21
CA ILE A 384 3.12 -28.25 -12.46
C ILE A 384 2.95 -28.70 -13.91
N GLU A 385 1.76 -28.56 -14.49
CA GLU A 385 1.48 -28.87 -15.89
C GLU A 385 2.28 -27.97 -16.83
N TYR A 386 2.37 -26.67 -16.52
CA TYR A 386 3.15 -25.72 -17.31
C TYR A 386 4.65 -26.11 -17.30
N ILE A 387 5.18 -26.47 -16.12
CA ILE A 387 6.57 -26.93 -15.99
C ILE A 387 6.81 -28.20 -16.83
N GLN A 388 5.89 -29.16 -16.75
CA GLN A 388 6.00 -30.39 -17.55
C GLN A 388 6.02 -30.06 -19.05
N LYS A 389 5.15 -29.18 -19.50
CA LYS A 389 5.09 -28.74 -20.91
C LYS A 389 6.41 -28.11 -21.37
N ILE A 390 6.92 -27.10 -20.64
CA ILE A 390 8.18 -26.42 -21.00
C ILE A 390 9.39 -27.37 -20.98
N VAL A 391 9.47 -28.26 -20.00
CA VAL A 391 10.54 -29.25 -19.93
C VAL A 391 10.44 -30.25 -21.07
N SER A 392 9.23 -30.71 -21.40
CA SER A 392 9.00 -31.62 -22.51
C SER A 392 9.38 -30.99 -23.85
N GLU A 393 8.96 -29.77 -24.11
CA GLU A 393 9.34 -28.97 -25.28
C GLU A 393 10.87 -28.79 -25.39
N TYR A 394 11.54 -28.51 -24.28
CA TYR A 394 12.99 -28.29 -24.24
C TYR A 394 13.77 -29.57 -24.62
N PHE A 395 13.30 -30.74 -24.15
CA PHE A 395 13.90 -32.03 -24.45
C PHE A 395 13.29 -32.71 -25.69
N GLN A 396 12.42 -32.02 -26.44
CA GLN A 396 11.77 -32.54 -27.66
C GLN A 396 11.05 -33.87 -27.44
N MET A 397 10.25 -33.96 -26.38
CA MET A 397 9.47 -35.16 -26.04
C MET A 397 8.03 -34.77 -25.63
N ASP A 398 7.11 -35.73 -25.70
CA ASP A 398 5.73 -35.53 -25.23
C ASP A 398 5.66 -35.62 -23.71
N VAL A 399 4.66 -34.93 -23.13
CA VAL A 399 4.41 -34.96 -21.68
C VAL A 399 4.12 -36.35 -21.17
N ASP A 400 3.43 -37.19 -21.98
CA ASP A 400 3.16 -38.59 -21.64
C ASP A 400 4.47 -39.41 -21.53
N THR A 401 5.44 -39.13 -22.39
CA THR A 401 6.79 -39.74 -22.33
C THR A 401 7.51 -39.32 -21.07
N LEU A 402 7.43 -38.06 -20.67
CA LEU A 402 7.99 -37.53 -19.41
C LEU A 402 7.39 -38.26 -18.20
N GLN A 403 6.08 -38.48 -18.17
CA GLN A 403 5.36 -39.16 -17.10
C GLN A 403 5.52 -40.68 -17.08
N SER A 404 6.03 -41.29 -18.18
CA SER A 404 6.18 -42.75 -18.36
C SER A 404 7.10 -43.38 -17.30
N LYS A 405 7.05 -44.71 -17.17
CA LYS A 405 7.95 -45.48 -16.29
C LYS A 405 9.34 -45.76 -16.91
N THR A 406 9.61 -45.20 -18.07
CA THR A 406 10.87 -45.39 -18.81
C THR A 406 12.09 -44.95 -18.00
N ARG A 407 13.19 -45.73 -18.11
CA ARG A 407 14.47 -45.47 -17.43
C ARG A 407 15.57 -44.93 -18.37
N LYS A 408 15.20 -44.52 -19.60
CA LYS A 408 16.16 -43.89 -20.53
C LYS A 408 16.73 -42.61 -19.93
N ARG A 409 18.05 -42.46 -19.97
CA ARG A 409 18.78 -41.39 -19.26
C ARG A 409 18.25 -40.00 -19.51
N HIS A 410 18.01 -39.61 -20.76
CA HIS A 410 17.48 -38.27 -21.11
C HIS A 410 16.07 -38.00 -20.56
N ILE A 411 15.19 -39.03 -20.53
CA ILE A 411 13.84 -38.91 -19.96
C ILE A 411 13.87 -38.81 -18.42
N VAL A 412 14.78 -39.56 -17.79
CA VAL A 412 14.98 -39.48 -16.34
C VAL A 412 15.52 -38.12 -15.95
N GLN A 413 16.46 -37.53 -16.68
CA GLN A 413 17.00 -36.21 -16.45
C GLN A 413 15.90 -35.12 -16.63
N ALA A 414 15.10 -35.19 -17.70
CA ALA A 414 13.99 -34.30 -17.93
C ALA A 414 12.95 -34.33 -16.77
N ARG A 415 12.63 -35.56 -16.31
CA ARG A 415 11.69 -35.75 -15.20
C ARG A 415 12.28 -35.22 -13.88
N GLN A 416 13.55 -35.41 -13.61
CA GLN A 416 14.22 -34.84 -12.43
C GLN A 416 14.21 -33.31 -12.44
N LEU A 417 14.46 -32.68 -13.60
CA LEU A 417 14.37 -31.24 -13.80
C LEU A 417 12.94 -30.74 -13.60
N ALA A 418 11.94 -31.45 -14.14
CA ALA A 418 10.54 -31.08 -13.92
C ALA A 418 10.14 -31.09 -12.43
N MET A 419 10.56 -32.15 -11.69
CA MET A 419 10.34 -32.27 -10.24
C MET A 419 11.06 -31.14 -9.45
N PHE A 420 12.30 -30.87 -9.83
CA PHE A 420 13.12 -29.81 -9.21
C PHE A 420 12.47 -28.43 -9.39
N PHE A 421 12.08 -28.07 -10.61
CA PHE A 421 11.44 -26.79 -10.88
C PHE A 421 10.05 -26.73 -10.25
N ALA A 422 9.29 -27.83 -10.23
CA ALA A 422 7.99 -27.88 -9.55
C ALA A 422 8.13 -27.58 -8.04
N LYS A 423 9.14 -28.15 -7.37
CA LYS A 423 9.44 -27.84 -5.97
C LYS A 423 9.92 -26.40 -5.77
N LYS A 424 10.72 -25.85 -6.70
CA LYS A 424 11.32 -24.52 -6.60
C LYS A 424 10.34 -23.39 -6.91
N LEU A 425 9.45 -23.58 -7.88
CA LEU A 425 8.60 -22.52 -8.47
C LEU A 425 7.11 -22.63 -8.07
N THR A 426 6.71 -23.73 -7.40
CA THR A 426 5.32 -23.91 -6.95
C THR A 426 5.25 -24.10 -5.43
N LYS A 427 4.08 -23.86 -4.85
CA LYS A 427 3.79 -24.14 -3.43
C LYS A 427 3.27 -25.56 -3.19
N ALA A 428 3.32 -26.43 -4.21
CA ALA A 428 2.80 -27.78 -4.13
C ALA A 428 3.61 -28.68 -3.18
N SER A 429 2.94 -29.57 -2.47
CA SER A 429 3.61 -30.54 -1.61
C SER A 429 4.39 -31.57 -2.46
N LEU A 430 5.46 -32.15 -1.88
CA LEU A 430 6.26 -33.18 -2.58
C LEU A 430 5.39 -34.37 -3.02
N ALA A 431 4.35 -34.71 -2.27
CA ALA A 431 3.41 -35.76 -2.62
C ALA A 431 2.57 -35.40 -3.86
N SER A 432 2.09 -34.15 -3.92
CA SER A 432 1.35 -33.61 -5.07
C SER A 432 2.23 -33.57 -6.33
N ILE A 433 3.47 -33.09 -6.21
CA ILE A 433 4.44 -33.04 -7.32
C ILE A 433 4.69 -34.46 -7.85
N GLY A 434 4.94 -35.41 -6.96
CA GLY A 434 5.18 -36.82 -7.34
C GLY A 434 3.98 -37.48 -8.03
N SER A 435 2.78 -37.22 -7.49
CA SER A 435 1.52 -37.71 -8.07
C SER A 435 1.32 -37.22 -9.51
N GLN A 436 1.58 -35.94 -9.78
CA GLN A 436 1.37 -35.31 -11.09
C GLN A 436 2.49 -35.58 -12.08
N ILE A 437 3.73 -35.84 -11.62
CA ILE A 437 4.88 -36.15 -12.51
C ILE A 437 5.16 -37.65 -12.53
N GLY A 438 4.22 -38.43 -13.10
CA GLY A 438 4.35 -39.84 -13.37
C GLY A 438 4.04 -40.73 -12.17
N LYS A 439 3.13 -40.34 -11.27
CA LYS A 439 2.67 -41.14 -10.10
C LYS A 439 3.80 -41.68 -9.25
N ARG A 440 4.69 -40.79 -8.82
CA ARG A 440 5.86 -41.08 -7.98
C ARG A 440 5.59 -40.67 -6.53
N ASP A 441 6.31 -41.30 -5.60
CA ASP A 441 6.28 -40.95 -4.19
C ASP A 441 7.10 -39.68 -3.87
N HIS A 442 6.88 -39.12 -2.69
CA HIS A 442 7.56 -37.94 -2.21
C HIS A 442 9.08 -38.13 -2.06
N ALA A 443 9.53 -39.36 -1.75
CA ALA A 443 10.96 -39.70 -1.62
C ALA A 443 11.66 -39.62 -2.97
N THR A 444 11.00 -40.06 -4.06
CA THR A 444 11.49 -39.92 -5.43
C THR A 444 11.67 -38.46 -5.83
N VAL A 445 10.73 -37.59 -5.46
CA VAL A 445 10.83 -36.12 -5.74
C VAL A 445 12.02 -35.53 -4.97
N LEU A 446 12.16 -35.86 -3.70
CA LEU A 446 13.28 -35.39 -2.88
C LEU A 446 14.64 -35.84 -3.42
N HIS A 447 14.73 -37.11 -3.82
CA HIS A 447 15.94 -37.65 -4.46
C HIS A 447 16.25 -36.97 -5.80
N ALA A 448 15.22 -36.70 -6.62
CA ALA A 448 15.37 -35.99 -7.88
C ALA A 448 15.95 -34.60 -7.67
N CYS A 449 15.45 -33.84 -6.68
CA CYS A 449 15.96 -32.51 -6.34
C CYS A 449 17.44 -32.56 -5.93
N LYS A 450 17.82 -33.47 -5.03
CA LYS A 450 19.22 -33.66 -4.62
C LYS A 450 20.14 -34.03 -5.80
N THR A 451 19.65 -34.87 -6.71
CA THR A 451 20.40 -35.28 -7.91
C THR A 451 20.64 -34.11 -8.85
N VAL A 452 19.61 -33.24 -9.05
CA VAL A 452 19.74 -32.03 -9.87
C VAL A 452 20.73 -31.04 -9.24
N ASP A 453 20.69 -30.83 -7.94
CA ASP A 453 21.64 -29.96 -7.23
C ASP A 453 23.08 -30.47 -7.39
N ASN A 454 23.31 -31.78 -7.22
CA ASN A 454 24.64 -32.39 -7.40
C ASN A 454 25.10 -32.29 -8.85
N LEU A 455 24.26 -32.64 -9.83
CA LEU A 455 24.64 -32.62 -11.24
C LEU A 455 24.87 -31.18 -11.72
N SER A 456 24.11 -30.20 -11.24
CA SER A 456 24.31 -28.78 -11.58
C SER A 456 25.66 -28.25 -11.08
N SER A 457 26.22 -28.83 -10.01
CA SER A 457 27.54 -28.47 -9.48
C SER A 457 28.68 -29.15 -10.21
N THR A 458 28.49 -30.39 -10.71
CA THR A 458 29.54 -31.24 -11.25
C THR A 458 29.57 -31.35 -12.77
N ASP A 459 28.42 -31.18 -13.45
CA ASP A 459 28.28 -31.33 -14.90
C ASP A 459 27.93 -29.98 -15.56
N LYS A 460 28.85 -29.47 -16.40
CA LYS A 460 28.70 -28.18 -17.10
C LYS A 460 27.52 -28.18 -18.08
N GLN A 461 27.24 -29.29 -18.76
CA GLN A 461 26.13 -29.41 -19.70
C GLN A 461 24.80 -29.46 -18.96
N PHE A 462 24.72 -30.14 -17.83
CA PHE A 462 23.54 -30.21 -17.00
C PHE A 462 23.20 -28.86 -16.34
N ARG A 463 24.24 -28.13 -15.93
CA ARG A 463 24.08 -26.74 -15.44
C ARG A 463 23.41 -25.83 -16.48
N LYS A 464 23.84 -25.95 -17.75
CA LYS A 464 23.22 -25.19 -18.84
C LYS A 464 21.73 -25.53 -19.01
N TYR A 465 21.34 -26.83 -18.86
CA TYR A 465 19.91 -27.19 -18.88
C TYR A 465 19.12 -26.49 -17.76
N VAL A 466 19.68 -26.44 -16.55
CA VAL A 466 19.03 -25.73 -15.41
C VAL A 466 18.91 -24.24 -15.66
N GLU A 467 19.94 -23.58 -16.19
CA GLU A 467 19.95 -22.16 -16.50
C GLU A 467 18.95 -21.81 -17.62
N ASP A 468 18.95 -22.57 -18.70
CA ASP A 468 18.06 -22.35 -19.85
C ASP A 468 16.60 -22.58 -19.48
N LEU A 469 16.30 -23.64 -18.74
CA LEU A 469 14.95 -23.93 -18.25
C LEU A 469 14.50 -22.89 -17.21
N ASN A 470 15.39 -22.46 -16.31
CA ASN A 470 15.05 -21.40 -15.36
C ASN A 470 14.67 -20.10 -16.08
N LYS A 471 15.41 -19.70 -17.11
CA LYS A 471 15.04 -18.54 -17.94
C LYS A 471 13.68 -18.71 -18.60
N LYS A 472 13.39 -19.87 -19.19
CA LYS A 472 12.12 -20.14 -19.88
C LYS A 472 10.91 -20.24 -18.94
N LEU A 473 11.11 -20.66 -17.69
CA LEU A 473 10.06 -20.81 -16.69
C LEU A 473 9.79 -19.52 -15.89
N THR A 474 10.77 -18.59 -15.86
CA THR A 474 10.68 -17.30 -15.14
C THR A 474 10.41 -16.11 -16.06
N LEU A 475 10.44 -16.30 -17.38
CA LEU A 475 9.96 -15.37 -18.40
C LEU A 475 8.46 -15.58 -18.65
#